data_1ad8d9979bb84f817ce565e59abf6310
#
_entry.id   1ad8d9979bb84f817ce565e59abf6310
#
_cell.length_a   1.000
_cell.length_b   1.000
_cell.length_c   1.000
_cell.angle_alpha   90.00
_cell.angle_beta   90.00
_cell.angle_gamma   90.00
#
_symmetry.space_group_name_H-M   'P 1'
#
loop_
_entity.id
_entity.type
_entity.pdbx_description
1 polymer ?
#
loop_
_entity_poly.entity_id
_entity_poly.type
_entity_poly.pdbx_seq_one_letter_code
_entity_poly.pdbx_strand_id
1 'polypeptide(L)'
;MPIWIDADACPKVVRDMLCRAAERTGIMLTFVSNHPIPLPASRHIKVIRVQAGFDRADQRIAEEIVAGELLITQDIPLAAEVVGLGATVITPRGDELNRDNITERLTLRNMQEELRGSGVSLGGPAPLDNKDKQKFGNALDRWLQQQPKP
;
A
#
# COMPACT_ATOMS: atom_id res chain seq x y z
N MET A 1 -7.47 5.65 12.87
CA MET A 1 -7.28 5.89 11.44
C MET A 1 -7.23 4.57 10.71
N PRO A 2 -8.04 4.36 9.67
CA PRO A 2 -8.00 3.12 8.92
C PRO A 2 -6.75 2.98 8.07
N ILE A 3 -6.48 1.74 7.67
CA ILE A 3 -5.43 1.42 6.70
C ILE A 3 -6.11 1.06 5.39
N TRP A 4 -5.72 1.72 4.32
CA TRP A 4 -6.15 1.43 2.96
C TRP A 4 -5.14 0.51 2.28
N ILE A 5 -5.61 -0.48 1.56
CA ILE A 5 -4.74 -1.43 0.87
C ILE A 5 -5.14 -1.49 -0.61
N ASP A 6 -4.18 -1.19 -1.48
CA ASP A 6 -4.30 -1.40 -2.93
C ASP A 6 -4.12 -2.91 -3.17
N ALA A 7 -5.23 -3.63 -3.10
CA ALA A 7 -5.21 -5.08 -2.94
C ALA A 7 -4.74 -5.83 -4.18
N ASP A 8 -4.94 -5.26 -5.37
CA ASP A 8 -4.57 -5.93 -6.61
C ASP A 8 -3.05 -6.06 -6.77
N ALA A 9 -2.30 -5.23 -6.06
CA ALA A 9 -0.83 -5.24 -6.08
C ALA A 9 -0.23 -5.64 -4.73
N CYS A 10 -1.03 -6.19 -3.81
CA CYS A 10 -0.56 -6.55 -2.46
C CYS A 10 -0.30 -8.06 -2.35
N PRO A 11 0.93 -8.48 -2.04
CA PRO A 11 1.23 -9.90 -1.85
C PRO A 11 0.43 -10.53 -0.71
N LYS A 12 0.11 -11.81 -0.85
CA LYS A 12 -0.68 -12.54 0.15
C LYS A 12 -0.05 -12.47 1.54
N VAL A 13 1.27 -12.59 1.64
CA VAL A 13 1.97 -12.57 2.94
C VAL A 13 1.76 -11.23 3.65
N VAL A 14 1.75 -10.13 2.90
CA VAL A 14 1.51 -8.79 3.47
C VAL A 14 0.04 -8.66 3.89
N ARG A 15 -0.90 -9.17 3.09
CA ARG A 15 -2.32 -9.20 3.48
C ARG A 15 -2.52 -9.96 4.78
N ASP A 16 -1.88 -11.12 4.93
CA ASP A 16 -1.98 -11.91 6.14
C ASP A 16 -1.41 -11.17 7.36
N MET A 17 -0.29 -10.47 7.20
CA MET A 17 0.30 -9.66 8.27
C MET A 17 -0.64 -8.51 8.69
N LEU A 18 -1.26 -7.86 7.71
CA LEU A 18 -2.21 -6.77 7.98
C LEU A 18 -3.44 -7.29 8.72
N CYS A 19 -3.99 -8.44 8.30
CA CYS A 19 -5.15 -9.03 8.96
C CYS A 19 -4.85 -9.39 10.41
N ARG A 20 -3.67 -9.96 10.69
CA ARG A 20 -3.25 -10.25 12.05
C ARG A 20 -3.13 -8.98 12.90
N ALA A 21 -2.56 -7.93 12.31
CA ALA A 21 -2.43 -6.64 13.00
C ALA A 21 -3.80 -6.04 13.33
N ALA A 22 -4.76 -6.14 12.41
CA ALA A 22 -6.12 -5.65 12.63
C ALA A 22 -6.80 -6.37 13.79
N GLU A 23 -6.67 -7.70 13.84
CA GLU A 23 -7.24 -8.47 14.95
C GLU A 23 -6.59 -8.12 16.29
N ARG A 24 -5.28 -7.88 16.28
CA ARG A 24 -4.53 -7.55 17.49
C ARG A 24 -4.83 -6.14 18.02
N THR A 25 -4.99 -5.18 17.13
CA THR A 25 -5.08 -3.75 17.49
C THR A 25 -6.48 -3.16 17.38
N GLY A 26 -7.39 -3.84 16.70
CA GLY A 26 -8.73 -3.31 16.41
C GLY A 26 -8.78 -2.28 15.29
N ILE A 27 -7.67 -2.05 14.59
CA ILE A 27 -7.66 -1.08 13.51
C ILE A 27 -8.44 -1.60 12.29
N MET A 28 -9.09 -0.69 11.58
CA MET A 28 -9.88 -1.06 10.41
C MET A 28 -9.01 -1.14 9.17
N LEU A 29 -9.18 -2.21 8.39
CA LEU A 29 -8.55 -2.37 7.08
C LEU A 29 -9.60 -2.16 6.00
N THR A 30 -9.25 -1.42 4.96
CA THR A 30 -10.09 -1.26 3.77
C THR A 30 -9.30 -1.69 2.55
N PHE A 31 -9.64 -2.85 2.02
CA PHE A 31 -9.04 -3.38 0.79
C PHE A 31 -9.84 -2.87 -0.40
N VAL A 32 -9.15 -2.32 -1.39
CA VAL A 32 -9.76 -1.87 -2.65
C VAL A 32 -9.26 -2.79 -3.76
N SER A 33 -10.18 -3.44 -4.47
CA SER A 33 -9.82 -4.48 -5.44
C SER A 33 -10.79 -4.49 -6.62
N ASN A 34 -10.27 -4.82 -7.80
CA ASN A 34 -11.11 -5.02 -8.98
C ASN A 34 -11.47 -6.49 -9.21
N HIS A 35 -11.02 -7.40 -8.33
CA HIS A 35 -11.35 -8.83 -8.41
C HIS A 35 -11.54 -9.39 -6.99
N PRO A 36 -12.21 -10.55 -6.85
CA PRO A 36 -12.38 -11.17 -5.53
C PRO A 36 -11.03 -11.56 -4.93
N ILE A 37 -10.87 -11.28 -3.64
CA ILE A 37 -9.69 -11.70 -2.89
C ILE A 37 -10.14 -12.49 -1.66
N PRO A 38 -9.45 -13.60 -1.33
CA PRO A 38 -9.79 -14.37 -0.14
C PRO A 38 -9.28 -13.64 1.10
N LEU A 39 -10.20 -13.27 1.99
CA LEU A 39 -9.91 -12.62 3.25
C LEU A 39 -10.71 -13.28 4.35
N PRO A 40 -10.18 -13.31 5.59
CA PRO A 40 -10.97 -13.83 6.72
C PRO A 40 -12.20 -12.95 6.98
N ALA A 41 -13.28 -13.55 7.44
CA ALA A 41 -14.45 -12.81 7.87
C ALA A 41 -14.10 -12.09 9.18
N SER A 42 -14.19 -10.77 9.20
CA SER A 42 -13.84 -9.97 10.36
C SER A 42 -14.55 -8.62 10.30
N ARG A 43 -15.00 -8.13 11.46
CA ARG A 43 -15.56 -6.78 11.56
C ARG A 43 -14.53 -5.67 11.34
N HIS A 44 -13.24 -6.02 11.36
CA HIS A 44 -12.15 -5.07 11.14
C HIS A 44 -11.72 -5.00 9.68
N ILE A 45 -12.34 -5.78 8.81
CA ILE A 45 -11.94 -5.87 7.39
C ILE A 45 -13.12 -5.47 6.50
N LYS A 46 -12.89 -4.46 5.68
CA LYS A 46 -13.86 -3.99 4.68
C LYS A 46 -13.25 -4.16 3.30
N VAL A 47 -14.06 -4.57 2.32
CA VAL A 47 -13.61 -4.70 0.94
C VAL A 47 -14.48 -3.78 0.08
N ILE A 48 -13.84 -2.94 -0.72
CA ILE A 48 -14.49 -2.11 -1.73
C ILE A 48 -14.14 -2.72 -3.08
N ARG A 49 -15.15 -3.25 -3.77
CA ARG A 49 -15.00 -3.74 -5.13
C ARG A 49 -15.18 -2.59 -6.11
N VAL A 50 -14.22 -2.44 -7.02
CA VAL A 50 -14.31 -1.45 -8.09
C VAL A 50 -14.41 -2.18 -9.42
N GLN A 51 -14.87 -1.48 -10.46
CA GLN A 51 -14.93 -2.07 -11.80
C GLN A 51 -13.52 -2.31 -12.31
N ALA A 52 -13.33 -3.40 -13.08
CA ALA A 52 -12.09 -3.65 -13.77
C ALA A 52 -11.84 -2.51 -14.76
N GLY A 53 -10.61 -2.00 -14.78
CA GLY A 53 -10.23 -0.91 -15.65
C GLY A 53 -8.99 -0.22 -15.11
N PHE A 54 -8.36 0.56 -15.98
CA PHE A 54 -7.14 1.26 -15.65
C PHE A 54 -7.42 2.31 -14.55
N ASP A 55 -6.62 2.27 -13.48
CA ASP A 55 -6.63 3.24 -12.37
C ASP A 55 -7.93 3.36 -11.58
N ARG A 56 -8.84 2.39 -11.66
CA ARG A 56 -10.12 2.46 -10.92
C ARG A 56 -9.91 2.37 -9.41
N ALA A 57 -9.06 1.44 -8.96
CA ALA A 57 -8.72 1.30 -7.54
C ALA A 57 -7.99 2.55 -7.05
N ASP A 58 -7.04 3.06 -7.83
CA ASP A 58 -6.27 4.26 -7.51
C ASP A 58 -7.18 5.46 -7.30
N GLN A 59 -8.11 5.69 -8.22
CA GLN A 59 -9.07 6.79 -8.14
C GLN A 59 -9.90 6.70 -6.86
N ARG A 60 -10.39 5.51 -6.54
CA ARG A 60 -11.23 5.32 -5.35
C ARG A 60 -10.45 5.62 -4.07
N ILE A 61 -9.21 5.15 -3.98
CA ILE A 61 -8.36 5.41 -2.82
C ILE A 61 -8.09 6.90 -2.69
N ALA A 62 -7.66 7.56 -3.77
CA ALA A 62 -7.34 8.98 -3.76
C ALA A 62 -8.53 9.85 -3.38
N GLU A 63 -9.75 9.46 -3.78
CA GLU A 63 -10.96 10.19 -3.46
C GLU A 63 -11.39 10.07 -2.00
N GLU A 64 -11.10 8.94 -1.35
CA GLU A 64 -11.63 8.65 -0.02
C GLU A 64 -10.61 8.72 1.10
N ILE A 65 -9.31 8.61 0.81
CA ILE A 65 -8.29 8.66 1.86
C ILE A 65 -8.16 10.09 2.42
N VAL A 66 -7.98 10.19 3.74
CA VAL A 66 -7.80 11.47 4.40
C VAL A 66 -6.45 11.55 5.09
N ALA A 67 -6.03 12.77 5.44
CA ALA A 67 -4.76 13.02 6.12
C ALA A 67 -4.65 12.19 7.39
N GLY A 68 -3.48 11.62 7.62
CA GLY A 68 -3.20 10.78 8.79
C GLY A 68 -3.49 9.30 8.59
N GLU A 69 -4.21 8.94 7.53
CA GLU A 69 -4.46 7.52 7.22
C GLU A 69 -3.25 6.89 6.54
N LEU A 70 -3.21 5.56 6.52
CA LEU A 70 -2.11 4.81 5.92
C LEU A 70 -2.59 4.12 4.64
N LEU A 71 -1.76 4.14 3.60
CA LEU A 71 -1.98 3.37 2.38
C LEU A 71 -0.85 2.36 2.20
N ILE A 72 -1.21 1.13 1.86
CA ILE A 72 -0.25 0.09 1.47
C ILE A 72 -0.35 -0.07 -0.04
N THR A 73 0.70 0.30 -0.77
CA THR A 73 0.72 0.21 -2.23
C THR A 73 2.15 0.14 -2.75
N GLN A 74 2.33 -0.49 -3.91
CA GLN A 74 3.57 -0.45 -4.69
C GLN A 74 3.53 0.62 -5.77
N ASP A 75 2.38 1.24 -6.00
CA ASP A 75 2.18 2.23 -7.05
C ASP A 75 2.72 3.58 -6.60
N ILE A 76 3.89 3.97 -7.12
CA ILE A 76 4.57 5.20 -6.72
C ILE A 76 3.78 6.46 -7.12
N PRO A 77 3.20 6.56 -8.33
CA PRO A 77 2.34 7.71 -8.64
C PRO A 77 1.16 7.87 -7.68
N LEU A 78 0.48 6.79 -7.32
CA LEU A 78 -0.59 6.84 -6.33
C LEU A 78 -0.05 7.27 -4.97
N ALA A 79 1.10 6.72 -4.56
CA ALA A 79 1.75 7.12 -3.31
C ALA A 79 2.03 8.62 -3.27
N ALA A 80 2.57 9.18 -4.36
CA ALA A 80 2.85 10.61 -4.46
C ALA A 80 1.58 11.44 -4.27
N GLU A 81 0.49 11.02 -4.89
CA GLU A 81 -0.79 11.71 -4.78
C GLU A 81 -1.31 11.73 -3.34
N VAL A 82 -1.33 10.57 -2.67
CA VAL A 82 -1.87 10.49 -1.30
C VAL A 82 -0.94 11.13 -0.27
N VAL A 83 0.37 11.07 -0.48
CA VAL A 83 1.32 11.81 0.37
C VAL A 83 1.03 13.32 0.28
N GLY A 84 0.73 13.82 -0.91
CA GLY A 84 0.31 15.21 -1.10
C GLY A 84 -0.96 15.56 -0.33
N LEU A 85 -1.83 14.58 -0.07
CA LEU A 85 -3.05 14.77 0.71
C LEU A 85 -2.82 14.65 2.23
N GLY A 86 -1.59 14.33 2.65
CA GLY A 86 -1.24 14.20 4.05
C GLY A 86 -1.30 12.78 4.60
N ALA A 87 -1.54 11.80 3.76
CA ALA A 87 -1.53 10.38 4.16
C ALA A 87 -0.09 9.84 4.20
N THR A 88 0.10 8.74 4.91
CA THR A 88 1.36 8.01 4.98
C THR A 88 1.29 6.80 4.06
N VAL A 89 2.39 6.42 3.45
CA VAL A 89 2.46 5.23 2.59
C VAL A 89 3.56 4.30 3.07
N ILE A 90 3.25 3.01 3.10
CA ILE A 90 4.24 1.95 3.31
C ILE A 90 4.10 0.98 2.14
N THR A 91 5.23 0.66 1.48
CA THR A 91 5.21 -0.34 0.42
C THR A 91 5.21 -1.75 1.02
N PRO A 92 4.78 -2.78 0.28
CA PRO A 92 4.86 -4.16 0.77
C PRO A 92 6.26 -4.63 1.14
N ARG A 93 7.31 -3.97 0.64
CA ARG A 93 8.70 -4.25 1.02
C ARG A 93 9.14 -3.49 2.27
N GLY A 94 8.26 -2.68 2.86
CA GLY A 94 8.54 -1.97 4.10
C GLY A 94 9.14 -0.59 3.93
N ASP A 95 9.17 -0.04 2.72
CA ASP A 95 9.64 1.32 2.49
C ASP A 95 8.57 2.31 2.93
N GLU A 96 8.94 3.26 3.78
CA GLU A 96 8.05 4.34 4.18
C GLU A 96 8.22 5.51 3.22
N LEU A 97 7.11 5.94 2.61
CA LEU A 97 7.12 7.05 1.65
C LEU A 97 6.46 8.27 2.27
N ASN A 98 7.14 9.42 2.17
CA ASN A 98 6.69 10.68 2.74
C ASN A 98 7.10 11.83 1.82
N ARG A 99 6.82 13.07 2.24
CA ARG A 99 7.13 14.26 1.44
C ARG A 99 8.62 14.42 1.17
N ASP A 100 9.48 13.93 2.06
CA ASP A 100 10.92 14.09 1.93
C ASP A 100 11.53 13.17 0.86
N ASN A 101 10.96 11.98 0.66
CA ASN A 101 11.54 10.98 -0.24
C ASN A 101 10.70 10.67 -1.49
N ILE A 102 9.45 11.10 -1.55
CA ILE A 102 8.55 10.68 -2.64
C ILE A 102 8.99 11.20 -4.00
N THR A 103 9.54 12.40 -4.06
CA THR A 103 9.98 12.99 -5.33
C THR A 103 11.11 12.18 -5.94
N GLU A 104 12.08 11.78 -5.12
CA GLU A 104 13.19 10.93 -5.55
C GLU A 104 12.70 9.58 -6.06
N ARG A 105 11.78 8.95 -5.34
CA ARG A 105 11.22 7.66 -5.74
C ARG A 105 10.42 7.77 -7.04
N LEU A 106 9.68 8.84 -7.22
CA LEU A 106 8.92 9.09 -8.44
C LEU A 106 9.86 9.31 -9.63
N THR A 107 10.94 10.07 -9.44
CA THR A 107 11.96 10.29 -10.46
C THR A 107 12.59 8.97 -10.90
N LEU A 108 12.97 8.13 -9.95
CA LEU A 108 13.55 6.82 -10.24
C LEU A 108 12.58 5.93 -11.01
N ARG A 109 11.32 5.90 -10.62
CA ARG A 109 10.29 5.14 -11.31
C ARG A 109 10.12 5.61 -12.75
N ASN A 110 10.12 6.93 -12.99
CA ASN A 110 9.98 7.49 -14.33
C ASN A 110 11.17 7.14 -15.20
N MET A 111 12.38 7.15 -14.65
CA MET A 111 13.58 6.73 -15.37
C MET A 111 13.51 5.27 -15.79
N GLN A 112 13.01 4.40 -14.92
CA GLN A 112 12.83 2.98 -15.23
C GLN A 112 11.82 2.78 -16.35
N GLU A 113 10.73 3.53 -16.36
CA GLU A 113 9.73 3.48 -17.43
C GLU A 113 10.33 3.90 -18.78
N GLU A 114 11.15 4.95 -18.80
CA GLU A 114 11.84 5.38 -20.02
C GLU A 114 12.76 4.29 -20.56
N LEU A 115 13.52 3.63 -19.69
CA LEU A 115 14.41 2.55 -20.09
C LEU A 115 13.64 1.38 -20.68
N ARG A 116 12.49 1.03 -20.09
CA ARG A 116 11.64 -0.02 -20.65
C ARG A 116 11.11 0.38 -22.03
N GLY A 117 10.70 1.63 -22.20
CA GLY A 117 10.25 2.17 -23.47
C GLY A 117 11.32 2.14 -24.55
N SER A 118 12.60 2.17 -24.16
CA SER A 118 13.73 2.06 -25.08
C SER A 118 14.10 0.61 -25.40
N GLY A 119 13.36 -0.35 -24.90
CA GLY A 119 13.62 -1.78 -25.14
C GLY A 119 14.62 -2.41 -24.18
N VAL A 120 15.05 -1.68 -23.16
CA VAL A 120 15.94 -2.24 -22.13
C VAL A 120 15.12 -3.10 -21.17
N SER A 121 15.55 -4.34 -20.97
CA SER A 121 14.92 -5.23 -20.01
C SER A 121 15.56 -4.99 -18.63
N LEU A 122 14.74 -4.55 -17.67
CA LEU A 122 15.19 -4.32 -16.31
C LEU A 122 14.89 -5.51 -15.37
N GLY A 123 14.21 -6.53 -15.88
CA GLY A 123 13.72 -7.62 -15.06
C GLY A 123 12.58 -7.17 -14.15
N GLY A 124 11.82 -8.10 -13.60
CA GLY A 124 10.80 -7.83 -12.61
C GLY A 124 11.40 -7.68 -11.21
N PRO A 125 10.64 -7.16 -10.25
CA PRO A 125 11.09 -7.13 -8.86
C PRO A 125 11.27 -8.54 -8.32
N ALA A 126 12.24 -8.72 -7.44
CA ALA A 126 12.46 -10.01 -6.78
C ALA A 126 11.28 -10.34 -5.87
N PRO A 127 10.95 -11.64 -5.67
CA PRO A 127 9.94 -12.01 -4.69
C PRO A 127 10.30 -11.48 -3.29
N LEU A 128 9.29 -11.28 -2.44
CA LEU A 128 9.51 -10.86 -1.07
C LEU A 128 10.26 -11.91 -0.30
N ASP A 129 11.36 -11.53 0.34
CA ASP A 129 12.14 -12.39 1.21
C ASP A 129 11.84 -12.10 2.70
N ASN A 130 12.55 -12.79 3.59
CA ASN A 130 12.33 -12.61 5.03
C ASN A 130 12.73 -11.22 5.52
N LYS A 131 13.73 -10.59 4.90
CA LYS A 131 14.13 -9.22 5.23
C LYS A 131 13.04 -8.22 4.87
N ASP A 132 12.41 -8.41 3.72
CA ASP A 132 11.28 -7.57 3.28
C ASP A 132 10.11 -7.68 4.26
N LYS A 133 9.77 -8.91 4.66
CA LYS A 133 8.69 -9.16 5.62
C LYS A 133 8.97 -8.50 6.95
N GLN A 134 10.20 -8.62 7.45
CA GLN A 134 10.59 -8.01 8.71
C GLN A 134 10.55 -6.49 8.62
N LYS A 135 11.06 -5.94 7.54
CA LYS A 135 11.05 -4.49 7.30
C LYS A 135 9.61 -3.95 7.26
N PHE A 136 8.73 -4.66 6.53
CA PHE A 136 7.32 -4.28 6.48
C PHE A 136 6.68 -4.34 7.87
N GLY A 137 6.87 -5.44 8.60
CA GLY A 137 6.33 -5.60 9.94
C GLY A 137 6.79 -4.50 10.88
N ASN A 138 8.07 -4.15 10.83
CA ASN A 138 8.63 -3.08 11.66
C ASN A 138 8.04 -1.72 11.30
N ALA A 139 7.89 -1.41 10.02
CA ALA A 139 7.30 -0.15 9.56
C ALA A 139 5.82 -0.05 9.98
N LEU A 140 5.08 -1.14 9.82
CA LEU A 140 3.68 -1.19 10.23
C LEU A 140 3.54 -1.00 11.74
N ASP A 141 4.36 -1.67 12.53
CA ASP A 141 4.31 -1.55 13.99
C ASP A 141 4.62 -0.11 14.44
N ARG A 142 5.59 0.55 13.82
CA ARG A 142 5.89 1.96 14.13
C ARG A 142 4.69 2.86 13.87
N TRP A 143 4.03 2.65 12.74
CA TRP A 143 2.84 3.45 12.41
C TRP A 143 1.71 3.18 13.40
N LEU A 144 1.47 1.90 13.74
CA LEU A 144 0.42 1.51 14.69
C LEU A 144 0.64 2.12 16.08
N GLN A 145 1.89 2.20 16.53
CA GLN A 145 2.21 2.78 17.83
C GLN A 145 1.92 4.28 17.90
N GLN A 146 1.93 4.96 16.76
CA GLN A 146 1.65 6.40 16.68
C GLN A 146 0.15 6.70 16.62
N GLN A 147 -0.69 5.69 16.48
CA GLN A 147 -2.12 5.87 16.37
C GLN A 147 -2.77 5.93 17.76
N PRO A 148 -3.86 6.72 17.92
CA PRO A 148 -4.61 6.68 19.16
C PRO A 148 -5.19 5.29 19.37
N LYS A 149 -5.18 4.83 20.62
CA LYS A 149 -5.82 3.55 20.95
C LYS A 149 -7.33 3.72 20.86
N PRO A 150 -8.04 2.76 20.24
CA PRO A 150 -9.49 2.80 20.18
C PRO A 150 -10.14 2.69 21.56
#